data_da6ea67b090009d19014b170f46c46c4
#
_entry.id   da6ea67b090009d19014b170f46c46c4
#
_cell.length_a   1.000
_cell.length_b   1.000
_cell.length_c   1.000
_cell.angle_alpha   90.00
_cell.angle_beta   90.00
_cell.angle_gamma   90.00
#
_symmetry.space_group_name_H-M   'P 1'
#
loop_
_entity.id
_entity.type
_entity.pdbx_description
1 polymer ?
#
loop_
_entity_poly.entity_id
_entity_poly.type
_entity_poly.pdbx_seq_one_letter_code
_entity_poly.pdbx_strand_id
1 'polypeptide(L)'
;MKRTMLISLVFLVAIAALFGCKQQQQAQWSQGQAGQNQVVTPPAMIKSPQEVQQLESLAKANPKNANAWIALGNAQMDAQRFAEAIVSYQRSLELDPKNVDVRVDMGTCYRGVGQPEKAVEEYRKGMKIDPRHPMAHLNAGIVLSSDLGRKSEAVKEFEKYLELAPNAPNAADIRQDIQRMKSAK
;
A
#
# COMPACT_ATOMS: atom_id res chain seq x y z
N MET A 1 -13.19 -61.38 47.17
CA MET A 1 -14.06 -60.26 46.75
C MET A 1 -13.54 -58.86 47.08
N LYS A 2 -12.42 -58.66 47.80
CA LYS A 2 -11.90 -57.33 48.14
C LYS A 2 -10.82 -56.74 47.16
N ARG A 3 -10.23 -57.56 46.29
CA ARG A 3 -9.16 -57.14 45.36
C ARG A 3 -9.70 -56.61 44.03
N THR A 4 -10.89 -56.98 43.59
CA THR A 4 -11.49 -56.50 42.34
C THR A 4 -12.12 -55.12 42.46
N MET A 5 -12.46 -54.69 43.68
CA MET A 5 -13.07 -53.37 43.91
C MET A 5 -12.05 -52.23 43.95
N LEU A 6 -10.80 -52.52 44.29
CA LEU A 6 -9.73 -51.51 44.31
C LEU A 6 -9.22 -51.13 42.93
N ILE A 7 -9.24 -52.06 41.97
CA ILE A 7 -8.77 -51.80 40.59
C ILE A 7 -9.77 -50.91 39.83
N SER A 8 -11.08 -51.09 40.07
CA SER A 8 -12.12 -50.27 39.45
C SER A 8 -12.08 -48.79 39.92
N LEU A 9 -11.71 -48.58 41.19
CA LEU A 9 -11.67 -47.19 41.72
C LEU A 9 -10.48 -46.40 41.18
N VAL A 10 -9.33 -47.04 40.95
CA VAL A 10 -8.14 -46.41 40.39
C VAL A 10 -8.33 -45.99 38.92
N PHE A 11 -9.03 -46.83 38.14
CA PHE A 11 -9.33 -46.52 36.74
C PHE A 11 -10.32 -45.36 36.58
N LEU A 12 -11.31 -45.22 37.49
CA LEU A 12 -12.27 -44.12 37.44
C LEU A 12 -11.65 -42.77 37.79
N VAL A 13 -10.68 -42.71 38.70
CA VAL A 13 -9.97 -41.48 39.05
C VAL A 13 -9.03 -41.08 37.92
N ALA A 14 -8.38 -42.00 37.20
CA ALA A 14 -7.48 -41.68 36.09
C ALA A 14 -8.25 -41.11 34.88
N ILE A 15 -9.48 -41.61 34.60
CA ILE A 15 -10.30 -41.09 33.50
C ILE A 15 -10.82 -39.68 33.81
N ALA A 16 -11.20 -39.40 35.07
CA ALA A 16 -11.64 -38.06 35.47
C ALA A 16 -10.52 -37.00 35.37
N ALA A 17 -9.27 -37.38 35.65
CA ALA A 17 -8.12 -36.45 35.53
C ALA A 17 -7.81 -36.10 34.07
N LEU A 18 -7.95 -37.05 33.13
CA LEU A 18 -7.72 -36.82 31.70
C LEU A 18 -8.83 -35.96 31.05
N PHE A 19 -10.08 -36.13 31.50
CA PHE A 19 -11.16 -35.27 31.03
C PHE A 19 -11.10 -33.84 31.62
N GLY A 20 -10.71 -33.72 32.87
CA GLY A 20 -10.54 -32.41 33.53
C GLY A 20 -9.42 -31.54 32.87
N CYS A 21 -8.29 -32.13 32.48
CA CYS A 21 -7.23 -31.43 31.80
C CYS A 21 -7.61 -30.95 30.38
N LYS A 22 -8.38 -31.74 29.63
CA LYS A 22 -8.89 -31.30 28.31
C LYS A 22 -9.92 -30.17 28.43
N GLN A 23 -10.77 -30.21 29.45
CA GLN A 23 -11.76 -29.15 29.66
C GLN A 23 -11.15 -27.84 30.15
N GLN A 24 -10.10 -27.90 30.97
CA GLN A 24 -9.36 -26.74 31.39
C GLN A 24 -8.55 -26.10 30.23
N GLN A 25 -7.98 -26.88 29.32
CA GLN A 25 -7.31 -26.35 28.15
C GLN A 25 -8.31 -25.68 27.17
N GLN A 26 -9.50 -26.24 26.98
CA GLN A 26 -10.53 -25.61 26.16
C GLN A 26 -11.11 -24.33 26.79
N ALA A 27 -11.20 -24.26 28.11
CA ALA A 27 -11.66 -23.06 28.82
C ALA A 27 -10.63 -21.90 28.75
N GLN A 28 -9.33 -22.19 28.67
CA GLN A 28 -8.29 -21.17 28.50
C GLN A 28 -8.27 -20.59 27.07
N TRP A 29 -8.63 -21.38 26.05
CA TRP A 29 -8.72 -20.90 24.67
C TRP A 29 -9.96 -20.01 24.44
N SER A 30 -11.05 -20.24 25.17
CA SER A 30 -12.30 -19.47 25.02
C SER A 30 -12.32 -18.14 25.77
N GLN A 31 -11.47 -17.95 26.78
CA GLN A 31 -11.39 -16.69 27.53
C GLN A 31 -10.40 -15.67 26.93
N GLY A 32 -9.55 -16.08 25.97
CA GLY A 32 -8.61 -15.20 25.27
C GLY A 32 -9.20 -14.49 24.04
N GLN A 33 -10.43 -14.79 23.62
CA GLN A 33 -11.02 -14.26 22.37
C GLN A 33 -12.22 -13.32 22.56
N ALA A 34 -12.63 -13.02 23.79
CA ALA A 34 -13.75 -12.13 24.04
C ALA A 34 -13.30 -10.69 24.35
N GLY A 35 -12.55 -10.08 23.47
CA GLY A 35 -12.19 -8.69 23.72
C GLY A 35 -11.09 -8.15 22.82
N GLN A 36 -11.27 -8.17 21.52
CA GLN A 36 -10.70 -7.22 20.58
C GLN A 36 -11.15 -7.58 19.16
N ASN A 37 -12.38 -7.20 18.80
CA ASN A 37 -12.70 -6.87 17.43
C ASN A 37 -12.03 -5.50 17.12
N GLN A 38 -10.72 -5.44 17.28
CA GLN A 38 -9.95 -4.49 16.51
C GLN A 38 -9.97 -5.05 15.09
N VAL A 39 -10.66 -4.35 14.21
CA VAL A 39 -10.36 -4.39 12.79
C VAL A 39 -8.88 -4.04 12.72
N VAL A 40 -8.02 -5.06 12.70
CA VAL A 40 -6.62 -4.89 12.35
C VAL A 40 -6.65 -4.60 10.87
N THR A 41 -6.91 -3.34 10.51
CA THR A 41 -6.39 -2.82 9.26
C THR A 41 -4.91 -3.16 9.32
N PRO A 42 -4.37 -3.95 8.36
CA PRO A 42 -2.93 -4.17 8.33
C PRO A 42 -2.33 -2.76 8.41
N PRO A 43 -1.41 -2.49 9.34
CA PRO A 43 -0.74 -1.20 9.35
C PRO A 43 -0.22 -1.05 7.93
N ALA A 44 -0.57 0.05 7.27
CA ALA A 44 0.13 0.46 6.06
C ALA A 44 1.60 0.20 6.41
N MET A 45 2.26 -0.68 5.65
CA MET A 45 3.62 -1.15 6.02
C MET A 45 4.56 0.04 5.85
N ILE A 46 4.51 0.95 6.84
CA ILE A 46 5.44 2.05 6.93
C ILE A 46 6.80 1.38 7.12
N LYS A 47 7.64 1.48 6.12
CA LYS A 47 9.00 0.94 6.17
C LYS A 47 9.71 1.47 7.39
N SER A 48 10.30 0.58 8.17
CA SER A 48 11.00 0.98 9.38
C SER A 48 12.20 1.88 9.02
N PRO A 49 12.60 2.80 9.88
CA PRO A 49 13.80 3.61 9.65
C PRO A 49 15.05 2.77 9.37
N GLN A 50 15.15 1.59 10.00
CA GLN A 50 16.26 0.66 9.80
C GLN A 50 16.25 0.06 8.38
N GLU A 51 15.06 -0.27 7.85
CA GLU A 51 14.91 -0.82 6.50
C GLU A 51 15.28 0.23 5.45
N VAL A 52 14.87 1.48 5.61
CA VAL A 52 15.28 2.58 4.74
C VAL A 52 16.80 2.75 4.75
N GLN A 53 17.43 2.70 5.93
CA GLN A 53 18.89 2.82 6.06
C GLN A 53 19.65 1.66 5.39
N GLN A 54 19.12 0.44 5.47
CA GLN A 54 19.71 -0.72 4.77
C GLN A 54 19.62 -0.56 3.26
N LEU A 55 18.46 -0.14 2.72
CA LEU A 55 18.28 0.11 1.30
C LEU A 55 19.15 1.28 0.81
N GLU A 56 19.32 2.32 1.61
CA GLU A 56 20.22 3.42 1.31
C GLU A 56 21.68 2.93 1.17
N SER A 57 22.14 2.11 2.10
CA SER A 57 23.47 1.50 2.05
C SER A 57 23.64 0.62 0.81
N LEU A 58 22.62 -0.16 0.46
CA LEU A 58 22.60 -1.02 -0.73
C LEU A 58 22.66 -0.19 -2.02
N ALA A 59 21.86 0.86 -2.14
CA ALA A 59 21.84 1.73 -3.32
C ALA A 59 23.18 2.45 -3.51
N LYS A 60 23.78 2.96 -2.42
CA LYS A 60 25.12 3.58 -2.44
C LYS A 60 26.23 2.59 -2.82
N ALA A 61 26.14 1.33 -2.38
CA ALA A 61 27.09 0.30 -2.77
C ALA A 61 26.94 -0.14 -4.22
N ASN A 62 25.77 0.06 -4.83
CA ASN A 62 25.44 -0.35 -6.19
C ASN A 62 24.90 0.83 -7.02
N PRO A 63 25.66 1.91 -7.21
CA PRO A 63 25.15 3.19 -7.76
C PRO A 63 24.65 3.09 -9.21
N LYS A 64 25.04 2.05 -9.95
CA LYS A 64 24.61 1.77 -11.34
C LYS A 64 23.39 0.83 -11.42
N ASN A 65 22.85 0.40 -10.29
CA ASN A 65 21.68 -0.47 -10.26
C ASN A 65 20.40 0.38 -10.06
N ALA A 66 19.65 0.62 -11.14
CA ALA A 66 18.40 1.36 -11.10
C ALA A 66 17.40 0.77 -10.09
N ASN A 67 17.30 -0.56 -10.00
CA ASN A 67 16.37 -1.22 -9.09
C ASN A 67 16.72 -0.98 -7.60
N ALA A 68 17.98 -0.82 -7.25
CA ALA A 68 18.38 -0.48 -5.89
C ALA A 68 17.88 0.93 -5.50
N TRP A 69 17.96 1.88 -6.43
CA TRP A 69 17.41 3.24 -6.24
C TRP A 69 15.88 3.26 -6.20
N ILE A 70 15.20 2.42 -7.02
CA ILE A 70 13.74 2.26 -6.96
C ILE A 70 13.32 1.72 -5.58
N ALA A 71 13.96 0.65 -5.12
CA ALA A 71 13.64 0.07 -3.82
C ALA A 71 13.81 1.06 -2.66
N LEU A 72 14.88 1.87 -2.70
CA LEU A 72 15.09 2.94 -1.73
C LEU A 72 14.00 4.03 -1.83
N GLY A 73 13.69 4.48 -3.05
CA GLY A 73 12.65 5.48 -3.30
C GLY A 73 11.28 5.03 -2.78
N ASN A 74 10.89 3.78 -3.07
CA ASN A 74 9.65 3.19 -2.58
C ASN A 74 9.61 3.16 -1.05
N ALA A 75 10.66 2.70 -0.40
CA ALA A 75 10.73 2.65 1.06
C ALA A 75 10.68 4.05 1.71
N GLN A 76 11.32 5.04 1.07
CA GLN A 76 11.26 6.44 1.51
C GLN A 76 9.87 7.04 1.31
N MET A 77 9.20 6.74 0.19
CA MET A 77 7.82 7.16 -0.08
C MET A 77 6.85 6.56 0.93
N ASP A 78 6.94 5.25 1.21
CA ASP A 78 6.14 4.56 2.22
C ASP A 78 6.34 5.16 3.62
N ALA A 79 7.58 5.59 3.93
CA ALA A 79 7.92 6.29 5.16
C ALA A 79 7.54 7.79 5.13
N GLN A 80 6.84 8.28 4.09
CA GLN A 80 6.48 9.68 3.85
C GLN A 80 7.68 10.64 3.75
N ARG A 81 8.88 10.12 3.50
CA ARG A 81 10.12 10.88 3.25
C ARG A 81 10.18 11.31 1.78
N PHE A 82 9.13 12.01 1.33
CA PHE A 82 8.92 12.31 -0.09
C PHE A 82 10.07 13.06 -0.76
N ALA A 83 10.69 14.00 -0.07
CA ALA A 83 11.83 14.75 -0.63
C ALA A 83 13.02 13.83 -0.93
N GLU A 84 13.28 12.86 -0.07
CA GLU A 84 14.36 11.89 -0.25
C GLU A 84 14.00 10.86 -1.33
N ALA A 85 12.74 10.42 -1.37
CA ALA A 85 12.24 9.52 -2.41
C ALA A 85 12.42 10.13 -3.81
N ILE A 86 12.14 11.44 -3.98
CA ILE A 86 12.38 12.15 -5.24
C ILE A 86 13.85 12.02 -5.68
N VAL A 87 14.81 12.19 -4.78
CA VAL A 87 16.23 12.05 -5.11
C VAL A 87 16.56 10.63 -5.55
N SER A 88 16.04 9.63 -4.85
CA SER A 88 16.25 8.21 -5.18
C SER A 88 15.65 7.86 -6.56
N TYR A 89 14.43 8.32 -6.83
CA TYR A 89 13.79 8.12 -8.14
C TYR A 89 14.50 8.85 -9.27
N GLN A 90 15.03 10.06 -9.02
CA GLN A 90 15.86 10.77 -10.00
C GLN A 90 17.10 9.96 -10.37
N ARG A 91 17.79 9.36 -9.38
CA ARG A 91 18.94 8.48 -9.64
C ARG A 91 18.56 7.24 -10.44
N SER A 92 17.41 6.65 -10.17
CA SER A 92 16.90 5.55 -10.98
C SER A 92 16.61 5.96 -12.42
N LEU A 93 15.98 7.13 -12.63
CA LEU A 93 15.64 7.66 -13.96
C LEU A 93 16.84 8.16 -14.77
N GLU A 94 17.95 8.49 -14.12
CA GLU A 94 19.24 8.73 -14.80
C GLU A 94 19.77 7.43 -15.47
N LEU A 95 19.46 6.28 -14.87
CA LEU A 95 19.88 4.95 -15.36
C LEU A 95 18.85 4.34 -16.32
N ASP A 96 17.56 4.52 -16.04
CA ASP A 96 16.45 4.07 -16.88
C ASP A 96 15.41 5.20 -17.08
N PRO A 97 15.64 6.11 -18.05
CA PRO A 97 14.79 7.27 -18.28
C PRO A 97 13.40 6.93 -18.81
N LYS A 98 13.15 5.68 -19.22
CA LYS A 98 11.86 5.24 -19.77
C LYS A 98 10.95 4.56 -18.75
N ASN A 99 11.36 4.43 -17.51
CA ASN A 99 10.55 3.82 -16.46
C ASN A 99 9.37 4.72 -16.08
N VAL A 100 8.18 4.37 -16.56
CA VAL A 100 6.96 5.17 -16.36
C VAL A 100 6.47 5.05 -14.91
N ASP A 101 6.55 3.86 -14.31
CA ASP A 101 6.13 3.65 -12.92
C ASP A 101 6.90 4.58 -11.97
N VAL A 102 8.22 4.63 -12.11
CA VAL A 102 9.08 5.51 -11.31
C VAL A 102 8.73 6.99 -11.50
N ARG A 103 8.36 7.41 -12.73
CA ARG A 103 7.90 8.79 -12.95
C ARG A 103 6.59 9.09 -12.25
N VAL A 104 5.66 8.12 -12.26
CA VAL A 104 4.37 8.26 -11.57
C VAL A 104 4.60 8.36 -10.05
N ASP A 105 5.43 7.50 -9.49
CA ASP A 105 5.77 7.52 -8.06
C ASP A 105 6.49 8.82 -7.66
N MET A 106 7.43 9.28 -8.47
CA MET A 106 8.10 10.57 -8.25
C MET A 106 7.11 11.74 -8.33
N GLY A 107 6.15 11.70 -9.26
CA GLY A 107 5.06 12.67 -9.32
C GLY A 107 4.22 12.67 -8.03
N THR A 108 3.91 11.50 -7.50
CA THR A 108 3.21 11.37 -6.22
C THR A 108 4.01 11.96 -5.07
N CYS A 109 5.33 11.78 -5.06
CA CYS A 109 6.22 12.40 -4.08
C CYS A 109 6.26 13.94 -4.23
N TYR A 110 6.28 14.46 -5.46
CA TYR A 110 6.18 15.92 -5.68
C TYR A 110 4.88 16.50 -5.13
N ARG A 111 3.75 15.81 -5.29
CA ARG A 111 2.50 16.19 -4.63
C ARG A 111 2.65 16.19 -3.11
N GLY A 112 3.27 15.15 -2.55
CA GLY A 112 3.52 14.99 -1.11
C GLY A 112 4.36 16.11 -0.49
N VAL A 113 5.26 16.74 -1.25
CA VAL A 113 6.03 17.91 -0.82
C VAL A 113 5.38 19.25 -1.21
N GLY A 114 4.10 19.25 -1.62
CA GLY A 114 3.35 20.45 -1.95
C GLY A 114 3.76 21.13 -3.27
N GLN A 115 4.24 20.34 -4.25
CA GLN A 115 4.62 20.82 -5.59
C GLN A 115 3.75 20.17 -6.67
N PRO A 116 2.42 20.45 -6.68
CA PRO A 116 1.46 19.75 -7.55
C PRO A 116 1.70 19.98 -9.03
N GLU A 117 2.25 21.14 -9.44
CA GLU A 117 2.59 21.41 -10.84
C GLU A 117 3.68 20.46 -11.33
N LYS A 118 4.72 20.22 -10.52
CA LYS A 118 5.78 19.26 -10.84
C LYS A 118 5.26 17.82 -10.86
N ALA A 119 4.30 17.49 -10.00
CA ALA A 119 3.63 16.19 -10.05
C ALA A 119 2.97 15.95 -11.41
N VAL A 120 2.17 16.90 -11.88
CA VAL A 120 1.52 16.83 -13.19
C VAL A 120 2.55 16.78 -14.32
N GLU A 121 3.67 17.50 -14.21
CA GLU A 121 4.76 17.45 -15.20
C GLU A 121 5.35 16.04 -15.32
N GLU A 122 5.64 15.37 -14.19
CA GLU A 122 6.18 14.00 -14.22
C GLU A 122 5.17 13.00 -14.75
N TYR A 123 3.89 13.10 -14.39
CA TYR A 123 2.84 12.26 -14.99
C TYR A 123 2.76 12.46 -16.50
N ARG A 124 2.83 13.68 -16.99
CA ARG A 124 2.84 13.99 -18.43
C ARG A 124 4.09 13.46 -19.15
N LYS A 125 5.25 13.47 -18.50
CA LYS A 125 6.45 12.82 -19.04
C LYS A 125 6.24 11.30 -19.14
N GLY A 126 5.62 10.68 -18.12
CA GLY A 126 5.23 9.28 -18.14
C GLY A 126 4.27 8.95 -19.30
N MET A 127 3.19 9.74 -19.45
CA MET A 127 2.21 9.58 -20.53
C MET A 127 2.79 9.79 -21.93
N LYS A 128 3.87 10.57 -22.09
CA LYS A 128 4.58 10.68 -23.39
C LYS A 128 5.36 9.40 -23.72
N ILE A 129 5.82 8.65 -22.71
CA ILE A 129 6.53 7.38 -22.89
C ILE A 129 5.51 6.25 -23.10
N ASP A 130 4.51 6.16 -22.23
CA ASP A 130 3.39 5.21 -22.35
C ASP A 130 2.04 5.93 -22.18
N PRO A 131 1.38 6.29 -23.30
CA PRO A 131 0.05 6.91 -23.28
C PRO A 131 -1.07 6.01 -22.75
N ARG A 132 -0.77 4.73 -22.52
CA ARG A 132 -1.74 3.75 -22.01
C ARG A 132 -1.52 3.38 -20.54
N HIS A 133 -0.68 4.11 -19.83
CA HIS A 133 -0.42 3.88 -18.42
C HIS A 133 -1.56 4.44 -17.55
N PRO A 134 -2.47 3.61 -16.98
CA PRO A 134 -3.70 4.11 -16.35
C PRO A 134 -3.44 5.00 -15.14
N MET A 135 -2.45 4.64 -14.31
CA MET A 135 -2.17 5.37 -13.07
C MET A 135 -1.59 6.77 -13.33
N ALA A 136 -0.89 6.98 -14.45
CA ALA A 136 -0.43 8.31 -14.82
C ALA A 136 -1.62 9.25 -15.09
N HIS A 137 -2.65 8.78 -15.80
CA HIS A 137 -3.88 9.53 -16.05
C HIS A 137 -4.70 9.75 -14.76
N LEU A 138 -4.88 8.70 -13.95
CA LEU A 138 -5.60 8.81 -12.68
C LEU A 138 -4.96 9.86 -11.76
N ASN A 139 -3.65 9.74 -11.52
CA ASN A 139 -2.94 10.63 -10.60
C ASN A 139 -2.88 12.07 -11.12
N ALA A 140 -2.70 12.26 -12.44
CA ALA A 140 -2.80 13.58 -13.06
C ALA A 140 -4.20 14.20 -12.86
N GLY A 141 -5.27 13.42 -13.08
CA GLY A 141 -6.64 13.86 -12.86
C GLY A 141 -6.91 14.29 -11.42
N ILE A 142 -6.42 13.52 -10.45
CA ILE A 142 -6.54 13.83 -9.02
C ILE A 142 -5.84 15.17 -8.70
N VAL A 143 -4.58 15.32 -9.09
CA VAL A 143 -3.82 16.54 -8.79
C VAL A 143 -4.41 17.76 -9.51
N LEU A 144 -4.81 17.61 -10.76
CA LEU A 144 -5.43 18.68 -11.53
C LEU A 144 -6.75 19.15 -10.91
N SER A 145 -7.58 18.21 -10.41
CA SER A 145 -8.88 18.55 -9.83
C SER A 145 -8.78 19.10 -8.41
N SER A 146 -8.02 18.40 -7.55
CA SER A 146 -8.03 18.64 -6.10
C SER A 146 -7.03 19.70 -5.66
N ASP A 147 -5.84 19.71 -6.26
CA ASP A 147 -4.74 20.56 -5.80
C ASP A 147 -4.62 21.83 -6.66
N LEU A 148 -4.95 21.75 -7.96
CA LEU A 148 -4.79 22.86 -8.91
C LEU A 148 -6.12 23.49 -9.37
N GLY A 149 -7.28 22.90 -9.06
CA GLY A 149 -8.59 23.39 -9.49
C GLY A 149 -8.83 23.38 -11.02
N ARG A 150 -7.98 22.67 -11.77
CA ARG A 150 -7.99 22.61 -13.24
C ARG A 150 -8.98 21.57 -13.75
N LYS A 151 -10.27 21.74 -13.39
CA LYS A 151 -11.34 20.76 -13.60
C LYS A 151 -11.46 20.24 -15.03
N SER A 152 -11.37 21.12 -16.03
CA SER A 152 -11.53 20.72 -17.45
C SER A 152 -10.40 19.79 -17.92
N GLU A 153 -9.20 19.95 -17.40
CA GLU A 153 -8.08 19.06 -17.70
C GLU A 153 -8.19 17.75 -16.92
N ALA A 154 -8.59 17.81 -15.64
CA ALA A 154 -8.83 16.64 -14.81
C ALA A 154 -9.87 15.70 -15.46
N VAL A 155 -10.96 16.24 -15.98
CA VAL A 155 -12.01 15.45 -16.69
C VAL A 155 -11.40 14.66 -17.84
N LYS A 156 -10.53 15.26 -18.66
CA LYS A 156 -9.89 14.56 -19.78
C LYS A 156 -9.01 13.39 -19.31
N GLU A 157 -8.25 13.61 -18.24
CA GLU A 157 -7.38 12.58 -17.69
C GLU A 157 -8.20 11.44 -17.06
N PHE A 158 -9.26 11.75 -16.34
CA PHE A 158 -10.16 10.74 -15.76
C PHE A 158 -10.93 9.95 -16.85
N GLU A 159 -11.38 10.60 -17.92
CA GLU A 159 -12.00 9.91 -19.05
C GLU A 159 -11.02 8.94 -19.69
N LYS A 160 -9.74 9.34 -19.86
CA LYS A 160 -8.72 8.45 -20.40
C LYS A 160 -8.40 7.29 -19.44
N TYR A 161 -8.34 7.55 -18.15
CA TYR A 161 -8.22 6.48 -17.15
C TYR A 161 -9.34 5.46 -17.25
N LEU A 162 -10.60 5.90 -17.35
CA LEU A 162 -11.76 5.02 -17.47
C LEU A 162 -11.82 4.24 -18.80
N GLU A 163 -11.26 4.81 -19.88
CA GLU A 163 -11.08 4.09 -21.15
C GLU A 163 -10.10 2.93 -20.98
N LEU A 164 -9.00 3.16 -20.26
CA LEU A 164 -7.93 2.18 -20.05
C LEU A 164 -8.26 1.14 -18.97
N ALA A 165 -9.04 1.53 -17.97
CA ALA A 165 -9.37 0.71 -16.81
C ALA A 165 -10.88 0.81 -16.46
N PRO A 166 -11.81 0.38 -17.35
CA PRO A 166 -13.25 0.58 -17.18
C PRO A 166 -13.85 -0.13 -15.98
N ASN A 167 -13.22 -1.21 -15.52
CA ASN A 167 -13.65 -2.07 -14.42
C ASN A 167 -12.79 -1.88 -13.16
N ALA A 168 -11.99 -0.81 -13.06
CA ALA A 168 -11.24 -0.54 -11.86
C ALA A 168 -12.17 -0.35 -10.65
N PRO A 169 -11.75 -0.75 -9.43
CA PRO A 169 -12.59 -0.65 -8.23
C PRO A 169 -13.16 0.76 -7.98
N ASN A 170 -12.42 1.80 -8.35
CA ASN A 170 -12.79 3.21 -8.20
C ASN A 170 -13.47 3.82 -9.44
N ALA A 171 -13.74 3.02 -10.48
CA ALA A 171 -14.29 3.56 -11.75
C ALA A 171 -15.67 4.24 -11.58
N ALA A 172 -16.51 3.74 -10.66
CA ALA A 172 -17.80 4.35 -10.36
C ALA A 172 -17.64 5.75 -9.72
N ASP A 173 -16.73 5.88 -8.76
CA ASP A 173 -16.45 7.13 -8.08
C ASP A 173 -15.88 8.18 -9.04
N ILE A 174 -14.95 7.77 -9.91
CA ILE A 174 -14.37 8.65 -10.93
C ILE A 174 -15.44 9.13 -11.92
N ARG A 175 -16.40 8.27 -12.34
CA ARG A 175 -17.52 8.72 -13.19
C ARG A 175 -18.36 9.77 -12.48
N GLN A 176 -18.64 9.61 -11.20
CA GLN A 176 -19.38 10.60 -10.42
C GLN A 176 -18.62 11.93 -10.31
N ASP A 177 -17.30 11.88 -10.07
CA ASP A 177 -16.45 13.06 -10.02
C ASP A 177 -16.45 13.84 -11.33
N ILE A 178 -16.37 13.15 -12.46
CA ILE A 178 -16.48 13.76 -13.79
C ILE A 178 -17.83 14.49 -13.92
N GLN A 179 -18.94 13.86 -13.53
CA GLN A 179 -20.27 14.49 -13.61
C GLN A 179 -20.36 15.73 -12.74
N ARG A 180 -19.87 15.67 -11.49
CA ARG A 180 -19.81 16.83 -10.60
C ARG A 180 -18.98 17.98 -11.18
N MET A 181 -17.84 17.68 -11.78
CA MET A 181 -16.97 18.69 -12.37
C MET A 181 -17.58 19.33 -13.63
N LYS A 182 -18.34 18.55 -14.44
CA LYS A 182 -19.04 19.07 -15.63
C LYS A 182 -20.26 19.90 -15.29
N SER A 183 -20.95 19.62 -14.18
CA SER A 183 -22.16 20.36 -13.75
C SER A 183 -21.84 21.64 -12.97
N ALA A 184 -20.64 21.74 -12.37
CA ALA A 184 -20.19 22.93 -11.65
C ALA A 184 -19.65 23.98 -12.65
N LYS A 185 -20.58 24.71 -13.29
CA LYS A 185 -20.30 25.90 -14.13
C LYS A 185 -20.25 27.16 -13.27
#